data_34a7e0248a8f4a2a45b4fe9e2718b1c9
#
_entry.id   34a7e0248a8f4a2a45b4fe9e2718b1c9
#
_cell.length_a   1.000
_cell.length_b   1.000
_cell.length_c   1.000
_cell.angle_alpha   90.00
_cell.angle_beta   90.00
_cell.angle_gamma   90.00
#
_symmetry.space_group_name_H-M   'P 1'
#
loop_
_entity.id
_entity.type
_entity.pdbx_description
1 polymer ?
#
loop_
_entity_poly.entity_id
_entity_poly.type
_entity_poly.pdbx_seq_one_letter_code
_entity_poly.pdbx_strand_id
1 'polypeptide(L)'
;MTGVVSITVLPLTTICLICLTLFKDCVFSKLQSSSALRVSFQGNMGVYGSNSKCNRWYFKFNGNECSGPMAIEAAVYNHWPSGTPTLLHQRSFEGYCENIAQGAVTVDLWVATCSGQSMGNANTGWGSVSRIIIEEVSRPQS
;
A
#
# COMPACT_ATOMS: atom_id res chain seq x y z
N MET A 1 20.13 -21.30 35.42
CA MET A 1 18.83 -21.02 34.82
C MET A 1 19.05 -20.60 33.36
N THR A 2 18.85 -21.52 32.48
CA THR A 2 18.94 -21.25 31.04
C THR A 2 17.54 -20.85 30.57
N GLY A 3 17.32 -19.54 30.43
CA GLY A 3 16.12 -19.02 29.80
C GLY A 3 16.17 -19.31 28.29
N VAL A 4 15.34 -20.22 27.81
CA VAL A 4 15.14 -20.43 26.40
C VAL A 4 14.31 -19.24 25.90
N VAL A 5 14.96 -18.29 25.24
CA VAL A 5 14.29 -17.27 24.47
C VAL A 5 13.76 -17.94 23.21
N SER A 6 12.48 -18.32 23.24
CA SER A 6 11.80 -18.79 22.04
C SER A 6 11.61 -17.59 21.12
N ILE A 7 12.48 -17.42 20.15
CA ILE A 7 12.26 -16.48 19.06
C ILE A 7 11.28 -17.15 18.11
N THR A 8 10.01 -16.83 18.25
CA THR A 8 9.01 -17.21 17.26
C THR A 8 9.23 -16.33 16.04
N VAL A 9 9.98 -16.82 15.10
CA VAL A 9 10.08 -16.19 13.77
C VAL A 9 8.76 -16.45 13.08
N LEU A 10 7.95 -15.42 12.93
CA LEU A 10 6.72 -15.46 12.14
C LEU A 10 7.04 -14.98 10.72
N PRO A 11 7.15 -15.85 9.74
CA PRO A 11 7.04 -15.39 8.37
C PRO A 11 5.68 -15.81 7.81
N LEU A 12 4.63 -15.08 8.12
CA LEU A 12 3.45 -15.11 7.29
C LEU A 12 3.55 -13.97 6.29
N THR A 13 3.87 -14.33 5.07
CA THR A 13 3.90 -13.41 3.95
C THR A 13 2.78 -13.78 2.99
N THR A 14 1.90 -12.85 2.71
CA THR A 14 0.87 -12.99 1.68
C THR A 14 1.19 -12.06 0.54
N ILE A 15 1.18 -12.60 -0.67
CA ILE A 15 1.37 -11.84 -1.90
C ILE A 15 0.06 -11.83 -2.66
N CYS A 16 -0.52 -10.66 -2.83
CA CYS A 16 -1.66 -10.45 -3.70
C CYS A 16 -1.20 -9.93 -5.05
N LEU A 17 -1.55 -10.64 -6.11
CA LEU A 17 -1.25 -10.21 -7.47
C LEU A 17 -2.43 -9.41 -8.02
N ILE A 18 -2.14 -8.18 -8.42
CA ILE A 18 -3.11 -7.30 -9.09
C ILE A 18 -2.80 -7.37 -10.58
N CYS A 19 -3.56 -8.17 -11.30
CA CYS A 19 -3.52 -8.20 -12.76
C CYS A 19 -4.71 -7.42 -13.30
N LEU A 20 -4.42 -6.33 -13.99
CA LEU A 20 -5.27 -5.69 -15.01
C LEU A 20 -6.67 -5.23 -14.64
N THR A 21 -7.14 -4.77 -13.61
CA THR A 21 -8.41 -4.00 -13.59
C THR A 21 -9.21 -3.96 -12.29
N LEU A 22 -8.91 -4.69 -11.28
CA LEU A 22 -9.70 -4.60 -10.04
C LEU A 22 -8.79 -4.72 -8.82
N PHE A 23 -8.82 -3.70 -7.97
CA PHE A 23 -8.29 -3.76 -6.62
C PHE A 23 -9.04 -4.88 -5.88
N LYS A 24 -8.48 -6.08 -5.92
CA LYS A 24 -9.04 -7.20 -5.14
C LYS A 24 -8.60 -7.04 -3.70
N ASP A 25 -9.55 -7.14 -2.82
CA ASP A 25 -9.33 -7.22 -1.38
C ASP A 25 -8.29 -8.31 -1.08
N CYS A 26 -7.15 -7.90 -0.55
CA CYS A 26 -6.15 -8.84 -0.05
C CYS A 26 -6.50 -9.19 1.39
N VAL A 27 -6.87 -10.43 1.64
CA VAL A 27 -7.17 -10.89 2.99
C VAL A 27 -5.94 -11.54 3.60
N PHE A 28 -5.52 -11.04 4.75
CA PHE A 28 -4.41 -11.54 5.54
C PHE A 28 -4.88 -12.03 6.90
N SER A 29 -4.42 -13.19 7.33
CA SER A 29 -4.71 -13.73 8.66
C SER A 29 -3.62 -13.33 9.65
N LYS A 30 -3.90 -12.29 10.43
CA LYS A 30 -2.98 -11.77 11.45
C LYS A 30 -3.03 -12.64 12.70
N LEU A 31 -1.87 -13.11 13.15
CA LEU A 31 -1.77 -14.08 14.25
C LEU A 31 -1.73 -13.44 15.63
N GLN A 32 -1.17 -12.24 15.74
CA GLN A 32 -0.95 -11.59 17.04
C GLN A 32 -1.46 -10.15 17.03
N SER A 33 -2.18 -9.76 18.08
CA SER A 33 -2.64 -8.37 18.22
C SER A 33 -1.49 -7.38 18.44
N SER A 34 -0.38 -7.84 19.03
CA SER A 34 0.79 -7.00 19.34
C SER A 34 1.77 -6.81 18.19
N SER A 35 1.62 -7.54 17.08
CA SER A 35 2.47 -7.40 15.90
C SER A 35 2.04 -6.24 15.01
N ALA A 36 2.90 -5.81 14.11
CA ALA A 36 2.59 -4.87 13.05
C ALA A 36 2.43 -5.59 11.71
N LEU A 37 1.74 -4.97 10.77
CA LEU A 37 1.74 -5.37 9.37
C LEU A 37 2.67 -4.46 8.57
N ARG A 38 3.64 -5.05 7.89
CA ARG A 38 4.40 -4.40 6.84
C ARG A 38 3.68 -4.62 5.52
N VAL A 39 3.34 -3.55 4.83
CA VAL A 39 2.65 -3.61 3.56
C VAL A 39 3.42 -2.83 2.52
N SER A 40 3.62 -3.42 1.36
CA SER A 40 4.28 -2.77 0.23
C SER A 40 3.49 -2.95 -1.06
N PHE A 41 3.54 -1.93 -1.89
CA PHE A 41 3.08 -1.98 -3.28
C PHE A 41 4.28 -1.94 -4.22
N GLN A 42 4.22 -2.73 -5.28
CA GLN A 42 5.18 -2.72 -6.37
C GLN A 42 4.44 -2.85 -7.69
N GLY A 43 4.61 -1.89 -8.58
CA GLY A 43 3.98 -1.93 -9.88
C GLY A 43 4.04 -0.60 -10.62
N ASN A 44 3.50 -0.58 -11.82
CA ASN A 44 3.41 0.63 -12.60
C ASN A 44 2.33 1.56 -12.03
N MET A 45 2.67 2.82 -11.90
CA MET A 45 1.75 3.89 -11.50
C MET A 45 1.94 5.08 -12.42
N GLY A 46 0.84 5.68 -12.83
CA GLY A 46 0.86 6.87 -13.68
C GLY A 46 -0.35 7.76 -13.46
N VAL A 47 -0.17 9.04 -13.75
CA VAL A 47 -1.22 10.05 -13.70
C VAL A 47 -1.31 10.73 -15.05
N TYR A 48 -2.51 10.76 -15.62
CA TYR A 48 -2.78 11.43 -16.89
C TYR A 48 -3.67 12.65 -16.65
N GLY A 49 -3.47 13.64 -17.46
CA GLY A 49 -4.28 14.86 -17.48
C GLY A 49 -3.44 16.09 -17.82
N SER A 50 -4.09 17.08 -18.41
CA SER A 50 -3.49 18.38 -18.66
C SER A 50 -3.48 19.21 -17.38
N ASN A 51 -2.58 20.18 -17.31
CA ASN A 51 -2.33 21.02 -16.15
C ASN A 51 -1.81 20.22 -14.94
N SER A 52 -1.85 20.82 -13.77
CA SER A 52 -1.40 20.15 -12.55
C SER A 52 -2.38 19.09 -12.10
N LYS A 53 -1.90 17.86 -11.98
CA LYS A 53 -2.65 16.73 -11.49
C LYS A 53 -1.87 16.02 -10.40
N CYS A 54 -2.55 15.61 -9.36
CA CYS A 54 -1.94 14.84 -8.27
C CYS A 54 -2.86 13.73 -7.80
N ASN A 55 -2.39 12.51 -7.86
CA ASN A 55 -3.08 11.37 -7.31
C ASN A 55 -2.28 10.78 -6.15
N ARG A 56 -3.00 10.31 -5.17
CA ARG A 56 -2.49 9.68 -3.96
C ARG A 56 -2.94 8.23 -3.96
N TRP A 57 -2.01 7.29 -3.87
CA TRP A 57 -2.26 5.87 -3.61
C TRP A 57 -2.02 5.59 -2.13
N TYR A 58 -2.92 4.86 -1.50
CA TYR A 58 -2.82 4.59 -0.08
C TYR A 58 -3.52 3.30 0.30
N PHE A 59 -3.08 2.70 1.40
CA PHE A 59 -3.67 1.48 1.91
C PHE A 59 -4.76 1.73 2.94
N LYS A 60 -5.80 0.91 2.87
CA LYS A 60 -6.80 0.77 3.92
C LYS A 60 -6.72 -0.62 4.54
N PHE A 61 -6.93 -0.69 5.83
CA PHE A 61 -6.97 -1.90 6.63
C PHE A 61 -8.37 -2.02 7.23
N ASN A 62 -9.13 -3.04 6.83
CA ASN A 62 -10.54 -3.19 7.21
C ASN A 62 -11.35 -1.89 6.95
N GLY A 63 -11.11 -1.24 5.82
CA GLY A 63 -11.83 -0.03 5.41
C GLY A 63 -11.30 1.29 5.97
N ASN A 64 -10.26 1.30 6.80
CA ASN A 64 -9.68 2.50 7.40
C ASN A 64 -8.21 2.67 7.02
N GLU A 65 -7.76 3.90 6.87
CA GLU A 65 -6.33 4.17 6.73
C GLU A 65 -5.60 3.85 8.03
N CYS A 66 -4.31 3.53 7.91
CA CYS A 66 -3.46 3.32 9.06
C CYS A 66 -3.30 4.61 9.86
N SER A 67 -3.54 4.54 11.16
CA SER A 67 -3.33 5.66 12.10
C SER A 67 -2.21 5.40 13.10
N GLY A 68 -1.66 4.21 13.11
CA GLY A 68 -0.55 3.84 13.99
C GLY A 68 0.64 3.25 13.22
N PRO A 69 1.69 4.02 12.96
CA PRO A 69 1.89 5.42 13.35
C PRO A 69 1.27 6.44 12.37
N MET A 70 1.11 6.10 11.10
CA MET A 70 0.63 7.03 10.07
C MET A 70 0.11 6.27 8.84
N ALA A 71 -0.54 6.98 7.93
CA ALA A 71 -0.96 6.44 6.66
C ALA A 71 0.22 5.88 5.85
N ILE A 72 -0.03 4.81 5.12
CA ILE A 72 0.92 4.24 4.16
C ILE A 72 0.49 4.69 2.78
N GLU A 73 1.22 5.61 2.20
CA GLU A 73 0.81 6.29 0.98
C GLU A 73 1.97 6.69 0.08
N ALA A 74 1.63 6.96 -1.17
CA ALA A 74 2.51 7.61 -2.15
C ALA A 74 1.71 8.58 -2.99
N ALA A 75 2.28 9.71 -3.33
CA ALA A 75 1.69 10.68 -4.23
C ALA A 75 2.48 10.76 -5.54
N VAL A 76 1.75 10.88 -6.65
CA VAL A 76 2.31 11.17 -7.97
C VAL A 76 1.72 12.47 -8.47
N TYR A 77 2.59 13.44 -8.64
CA TYR A 77 2.25 14.75 -9.17
C TYR A 77 2.76 14.90 -10.60
N ASN A 78 1.94 15.46 -11.43
CA ASN A 78 2.28 15.76 -12.81
C ASN A 78 1.82 17.16 -13.19
N HIS A 79 2.71 17.92 -13.83
CA HIS A 79 2.39 19.25 -14.33
C HIS A 79 2.81 19.39 -15.79
N TRP A 80 1.82 19.49 -16.67
CA TRP A 80 2.05 19.75 -18.09
C TRP A 80 1.14 20.89 -18.54
N PRO A 81 1.73 22.00 -19.00
CA PRO A 81 0.96 23.16 -19.45
C PRO A 81 0.09 22.85 -20.68
N SER A 82 0.53 21.93 -21.52
CA SER A 82 -0.20 21.52 -22.71
C SER A 82 0.12 20.06 -23.06
N GLY A 83 -0.89 19.35 -23.54
CA GLY A 83 -0.76 17.92 -23.86
C GLY A 83 -1.01 16.99 -22.66
N THR A 84 -0.98 15.70 -22.94
CA THR A 84 -1.18 14.63 -21.95
C THR A 84 0.00 13.67 -22.04
N PRO A 85 1.07 13.89 -21.28
CA PRO A 85 2.18 12.97 -21.30
C PRO A 85 1.76 11.65 -20.66
N THR A 86 2.21 10.59 -21.27
CA THR A 86 2.06 9.23 -20.74
C THR A 86 3.28 8.93 -19.89
N LEU A 87 3.20 9.21 -18.60
CA LEU A 87 4.26 8.89 -17.65
C LEU A 87 3.83 7.73 -16.77
N LEU A 88 4.16 6.53 -17.23
CA LEU A 88 3.93 5.30 -16.51
C LEU A 88 5.29 4.77 -16.04
N HIS A 89 5.50 4.72 -14.74
CA HIS A 89 6.73 4.25 -14.14
C HIS A 89 6.47 3.17 -13.13
N GLN A 90 7.39 2.22 -13.04
CA GLN A 90 7.41 1.29 -11.92
C GLN A 90 7.76 2.05 -10.64
N ARG A 91 6.91 1.89 -9.64
CA ARG A 91 7.07 2.53 -8.34
C ARG A 91 6.83 1.51 -7.24
N SER A 92 7.41 1.79 -6.10
CA SER A 92 7.14 1.03 -4.89
C SER A 92 7.00 1.98 -3.71
N PHE A 93 6.11 1.63 -2.79
CA PHE A 93 6.03 2.29 -1.50
C PHE A 93 5.62 1.28 -0.45
N GLU A 94 6.06 1.51 0.76
CA GLU A 94 5.81 0.60 1.88
C GLU A 94 5.69 1.35 3.19
N GLY A 95 5.14 0.66 4.18
CA GLY A 95 5.08 1.15 5.54
C GLY A 95 4.62 0.06 6.50
N TYR A 96 4.59 0.42 7.76
CA TYR A 96 4.14 -0.43 8.85
C TYR A 96 2.84 0.11 9.43
N CYS A 97 1.92 -0.78 9.74
CA CYS A 97 0.71 -0.44 10.48
C CYS A 97 0.61 -1.25 11.75
N GLU A 98 0.51 -0.53 12.86
CA GLU A 98 0.34 -1.08 14.20
C GLU A 98 -1.12 -1.01 14.64
N ASN A 99 -1.41 -1.63 15.78
CA ASN A 99 -2.74 -1.58 16.42
C ASN A 99 -3.87 -2.17 15.57
N ILE A 100 -3.55 -3.12 14.71
CA ILE A 100 -4.53 -3.92 13.98
C ILE A 100 -4.82 -5.17 14.77
N ALA A 101 -6.09 -5.47 15.02
CA ALA A 101 -6.51 -6.66 15.74
C ALA A 101 -6.07 -7.95 15.03
N GLN A 102 -5.81 -9.00 15.80
CA GLN A 102 -5.59 -10.33 15.22
C GLN A 102 -6.85 -10.84 14.53
N GLY A 103 -6.67 -11.72 13.55
CA GLY A 103 -7.73 -12.29 12.74
C GLY A 103 -7.63 -11.87 11.29
N ALA A 104 -8.72 -11.98 10.55
CA ALA A 104 -8.76 -11.60 9.15
C ALA A 104 -8.66 -10.08 9.00
N VAL A 105 -7.70 -9.64 8.20
CA VAL A 105 -7.48 -8.22 7.85
C VAL A 105 -7.59 -8.08 6.36
N THR A 106 -8.52 -7.26 5.90
CA THR A 106 -8.62 -6.88 4.49
C THR A 106 -7.72 -5.69 4.24
N VAL A 107 -6.80 -5.83 3.30
CA VAL A 107 -5.86 -4.77 2.89
C VAL A 107 -6.19 -4.35 1.46
N ASP A 108 -6.58 -3.09 1.30
CA ASP A 108 -7.00 -2.51 0.02
C ASP A 108 -6.07 -1.39 -0.41
N LEU A 109 -5.83 -1.31 -1.72
CA LEU A 109 -5.14 -0.17 -2.31
C LEU A 109 -6.18 0.79 -2.92
N TRP A 110 -6.15 2.03 -2.48
CA TRP A 110 -7.06 3.09 -2.90
C TRP A 110 -6.31 4.21 -3.63
N VAL A 111 -7.05 4.92 -4.47
CA VAL A 111 -6.56 6.11 -5.17
C VAL A 111 -7.50 7.27 -4.89
N ALA A 112 -6.93 8.41 -4.54
CA ALA A 112 -7.65 9.65 -4.34
C ALA A 112 -6.84 10.84 -4.86
N THR A 113 -7.42 12.03 -4.84
CA THR A 113 -6.66 13.24 -5.13
C THR A 113 -5.76 13.62 -3.95
N CYS A 114 -4.64 14.27 -4.23
CA CYS A 114 -3.86 14.93 -3.19
C CYS A 114 -4.62 16.15 -2.65
N SER A 115 -4.43 16.46 -1.38
CA SER A 115 -5.07 17.62 -0.75
C SER A 115 -4.77 18.92 -1.53
N GLY A 116 -5.82 19.67 -1.84
CA GLY A 116 -5.72 20.94 -2.56
C GLY A 116 -5.34 20.84 -4.03
N GLN A 117 -5.36 19.64 -4.62
CA GLN A 117 -4.99 19.40 -6.01
C GLN A 117 -6.16 18.85 -6.83
N SER A 118 -6.02 18.88 -8.14
CA SER A 118 -6.94 18.23 -9.07
C SER A 118 -6.53 16.78 -9.31
N MET A 119 -7.50 15.88 -9.31
CA MET A 119 -7.28 14.49 -9.64
C MET A 119 -7.05 14.31 -11.14
N GLY A 120 -6.02 13.56 -11.50
CA GLY A 120 -5.82 13.07 -12.86
C GLY A 120 -6.43 11.68 -13.04
N ASN A 121 -6.39 11.20 -14.27
CA ASN A 121 -6.73 9.82 -14.56
C ASN A 121 -5.58 8.92 -14.07
N ALA A 122 -5.88 8.07 -13.09
CA ALA A 122 -4.90 7.21 -12.46
C ALA A 122 -4.78 5.89 -13.21
N ASN A 123 -3.56 5.46 -13.48
CA ASN A 123 -3.27 4.12 -13.95
C ASN A 123 -2.43 3.36 -12.94
N THR A 124 -2.84 2.13 -12.67
CA THR A 124 -2.13 1.21 -11.78
C THR A 124 -1.95 -0.13 -12.48
N GLY A 125 -0.71 -0.57 -12.67
CA GLY A 125 -0.39 -1.87 -13.22
C GLY A 125 -0.59 -2.04 -14.72
N TRP A 126 -0.87 -0.99 -15.46
CA TRP A 126 -1.13 -1.07 -16.90
C TRP A 126 0.00 -1.78 -17.65
N GLY A 127 -0.35 -2.85 -18.36
CA GLY A 127 0.59 -3.62 -19.18
C GLY A 127 1.61 -4.46 -18.39
N SER A 128 1.54 -4.50 -17.06
CA SER A 128 2.47 -5.27 -16.24
C SER A 128 1.84 -5.77 -14.93
N VAL A 129 2.57 -6.61 -14.24
CA VAL A 129 2.14 -7.18 -12.96
C VAL A 129 2.39 -6.18 -11.82
N SER A 130 1.37 -5.97 -11.01
CA SER A 130 1.49 -5.27 -9.73
C SER A 130 1.33 -6.23 -8.57
N ARG A 131 1.99 -5.93 -7.45
CA ARG A 131 1.98 -6.75 -6.25
C ARG A 131 1.70 -5.93 -5.03
N ILE A 132 0.91 -6.49 -4.13
CA ILE A 132 0.83 -6.08 -2.73
C ILE A 132 1.45 -7.21 -1.92
N ILE A 133 2.44 -6.88 -1.11
CA ILE A 133 3.10 -7.83 -0.21
C ILE A 133 2.73 -7.43 1.22
N ILE A 134 2.21 -8.39 1.97
CA ILE A 134 1.79 -8.20 3.36
C ILE A 134 2.59 -9.16 4.22
N GLU A 135 3.26 -8.63 5.22
CA GLU A 135 4.04 -9.42 6.18
C GLU A 135 3.65 -9.04 7.61
N GLU A 136 3.44 -10.04 8.43
CA GLU A 136 3.32 -9.82 9.87
C GLU A 136 4.70 -9.79 10.49
N VAL A 137 5.03 -8.70 11.16
CA VAL A 137 6.34 -8.46 11.75
C VAL A 137 6.23 -8.05 13.20
N SER A 138 7.31 -8.24 13.95
CA SER A 138 7.41 -7.69 15.30
C SER A 138 7.26 -6.17 15.23
N ARG A 139 6.63 -5.59 16.26
CA ARG A 139 6.44 -4.14 16.34
C ARG A 139 7.79 -3.43 16.20
N PRO A 140 7.92 -2.46 15.30
CA PRO A 140 9.14 -1.68 15.19
C PRO A 140 9.48 -1.01 16.51
N GLN A 141 10.75 -0.96 16.83
CA GLN A 141 11.22 -0.20 17.99
C GLN A 141 11.17 1.29 17.66
N SER A 142 10.62 2.05 18.56
CA SER A 142 10.59 3.52 18.45
C SER A 142 11.90 4.13 18.98
#